data_0890c79537da81bb7ae3c6d05129800c
#
_entry.id   0890c79537da81bb7ae3c6d05129800c
#
_cell.length_a   1.000
_cell.length_b   1.000
_cell.length_c   1.000
_cell.angle_alpha   90.00
_cell.angle_beta   90.00
_cell.angle_gamma   90.00
#
_symmetry.space_group_name_H-M   'P 1'
#
loop_
_entity.id
_entity.type
_entity.pdbx_description
1 polymer ?
#
loop_
_entity_poly.entity_id
_entity_poly.type
_entity_poly.pdbx_seq_one_letter_code
_entity_poly.pdbx_strand_id
1 'polypeptide(L)'
;MYKILVVMCLFVGFLWAEEIHWEKDFNSGIQKAQKENKPVLFVFSRHTCKYCVILEKTTFSNKQVIEGLNKDFISIISYSDENDYTPRELWRPGTPTIWFLLPDGNPMYQPLMGAVGEQDFIQALDIVKKEFQRVNNKRVKK
;
A
#
# COMPACT_ATOMS: atom_id res chain seq x y z
N MET A 1 -0.82 42.86 -43.57
CA MET A 1 -1.77 41.81 -43.18
C MET A 1 -0.98 40.72 -42.47
N TYR A 2 -0.96 40.73 -41.16
CA TYR A 2 -0.28 39.71 -40.34
C TYR A 2 -1.28 38.56 -40.11
N LYS A 3 -0.98 37.37 -40.67
CA LYS A 3 -1.73 36.14 -40.35
C LYS A 3 -1.25 35.65 -38.99
N ILE A 4 -2.06 35.86 -37.96
CA ILE A 4 -1.82 35.30 -36.63
C ILE A 4 -2.12 33.80 -36.72
N LEU A 5 -1.07 32.98 -36.72
CA LEU A 5 -1.16 31.53 -36.62
C LEU A 5 -1.35 31.21 -35.14
N VAL A 6 -2.62 31.00 -34.74
CA VAL A 6 -2.95 30.49 -33.40
C VAL A 6 -2.57 29.03 -33.36
N VAL A 7 -1.40 28.73 -32.81
CA VAL A 7 -0.99 27.37 -32.47
C VAL A 7 -1.76 26.94 -31.22
N MET A 8 -2.87 26.25 -31.43
CA MET A 8 -3.65 25.61 -30.38
C MET A 8 -2.87 24.37 -29.91
N CYS A 9 -2.05 24.54 -28.88
CA CYS A 9 -1.43 23.41 -28.18
C CYS A 9 -2.51 22.58 -27.49
N LEU A 10 -2.90 21.48 -28.11
CA LEU A 10 -3.69 20.43 -27.49
C LEU A 10 -2.81 19.82 -26.37
N PHE A 11 -2.99 20.28 -25.16
CA PHE A 11 -2.54 19.59 -23.96
C PHE A 11 -3.35 18.31 -23.86
N VAL A 12 -2.84 17.24 -24.48
CA VAL A 12 -3.29 15.88 -24.19
C VAL A 12 -2.77 15.55 -22.81
N GLY A 13 -3.58 15.85 -21.80
CA GLY A 13 -3.32 15.40 -20.45
C GLY A 13 -3.35 13.88 -20.47
N PHE A 14 -2.18 13.24 -20.42
CA PHE A 14 -2.06 11.83 -20.11
C PHE A 14 -2.59 11.63 -18.70
N LEU A 15 -3.83 11.19 -18.59
CA LEU A 15 -4.40 10.63 -17.36
C LEU A 15 -3.71 9.29 -17.12
N TRP A 16 -2.55 9.35 -16.49
CA TRP A 16 -1.94 8.14 -15.92
C TRP A 16 -2.89 7.68 -14.81
N ALA A 17 -3.45 6.48 -14.97
CA ALA A 17 -4.14 5.84 -13.87
C ALA A 17 -3.09 5.66 -12.75
N GLU A 18 -3.34 6.31 -11.61
CA GLU A 18 -2.46 6.17 -10.46
C GLU A 18 -2.60 4.76 -9.89
N GLU A 19 -1.49 4.10 -9.65
CA GLU A 19 -1.44 2.76 -9.09
C GLU A 19 -0.70 2.77 -7.75
N ILE A 20 -0.89 1.73 -6.93
CA ILE A 20 -0.12 1.56 -5.70
C ILE A 20 1.35 1.31 -6.08
N HIS A 21 2.25 2.06 -5.47
CA HIS A 21 3.69 1.89 -5.62
C HIS A 21 4.17 0.72 -4.76
N TRP A 22 4.11 -0.49 -5.34
CA TRP A 22 4.60 -1.69 -4.69
C TRP A 22 6.12 -1.75 -4.68
N GLU A 23 6.70 -2.04 -3.52
CA GLU A 23 8.13 -2.29 -3.40
C GLU A 23 8.48 -3.67 -4.00
N LYS A 24 9.72 -3.80 -4.46
CA LYS A 24 10.22 -4.96 -5.18
C LYS A 24 10.11 -6.26 -4.36
N ASP A 25 10.42 -6.19 -3.08
CA ASP A 25 10.41 -7.32 -2.14
C ASP A 25 10.29 -6.83 -0.69
N PHE A 26 10.11 -7.76 0.24
CA PHE A 26 9.95 -7.47 1.66
C PHE A 26 11.14 -6.70 2.24
N ASN A 27 12.38 -7.16 1.97
CA ASN A 27 13.57 -6.56 2.59
C ASN A 27 13.82 -5.14 2.09
N SER A 28 13.70 -4.89 0.78
CA SER A 28 13.83 -3.54 0.21
C SER A 28 12.74 -2.60 0.72
N GLY A 29 11.52 -3.10 0.87
CA GLY A 29 10.41 -2.35 1.45
C GLY A 29 10.65 -1.95 2.90
N ILE A 30 11.13 -2.86 3.75
CA ILE A 30 11.48 -2.56 5.14
C ILE A 30 12.63 -1.55 5.24
N GLN A 31 13.68 -1.69 4.42
CA GLN A 31 14.77 -0.71 4.39
C GLN A 31 14.27 0.69 4.03
N LYS A 32 13.38 0.79 3.04
CA LYS A 32 12.77 2.06 2.64
C LYS A 32 11.87 2.63 3.73
N ALA A 33 11.07 1.78 4.39
CA ALA A 33 10.21 2.19 5.51
C ALA A 33 11.02 2.76 6.67
N GLN A 34 12.16 2.16 7.01
CA GLN A 34 13.07 2.67 8.03
C GLN A 34 13.68 4.02 7.63
N LYS A 35 14.13 4.14 6.38
CA LYS A 35 14.71 5.37 5.85
C LYS A 35 13.71 6.53 5.82
N GLU A 36 12.48 6.27 5.42
CA GLU A 36 11.42 7.28 5.30
C GLU A 36 10.59 7.44 6.57
N ASN A 37 10.81 6.59 7.58
CA ASN A 37 10.02 6.52 8.81
C ASN A 37 8.51 6.47 8.53
N LYS A 38 8.10 5.50 7.71
CA LYS A 38 6.71 5.26 7.33
C LYS A 38 6.24 3.88 7.80
N PRO A 39 4.95 3.73 8.16
CA PRO A 39 4.37 2.41 8.41
C PRO A 39 4.30 1.63 7.10
N VAL A 40 4.23 0.31 7.23
CA VAL A 40 4.23 -0.62 6.09
C VAL A 40 2.85 -1.26 5.94
N LEU A 41 2.33 -1.27 4.71
CA LEU A 41 1.32 -2.22 4.28
C LEU A 41 2.03 -3.46 3.73
N PHE A 42 1.78 -4.63 4.30
CA PHE A 42 2.25 -5.90 3.77
C PHE A 42 1.07 -6.80 3.44
N VAL A 43 0.99 -7.23 2.19
CA VAL A 43 -0.07 -8.10 1.68
C VAL A 43 0.51 -9.46 1.28
N PHE A 44 0.05 -10.52 1.92
CA PHE A 44 0.29 -11.88 1.47
C PHE A 44 -0.85 -12.31 0.56
N SER A 45 -0.55 -12.57 -0.70
CA SER A 45 -1.52 -12.74 -1.79
C SER A 45 -1.26 -13.98 -2.63
N ARG A 46 -2.12 -14.18 -3.62
CA ARG A 46 -2.03 -15.27 -4.58
C ARG A 46 -2.80 -14.89 -5.84
N HIS A 47 -2.21 -15.07 -7.02
CA HIS A 47 -2.86 -14.71 -8.29
C HIS A 47 -4.12 -15.53 -8.58
N THR A 48 -4.15 -16.81 -8.16
CA THR A 48 -5.28 -17.73 -8.37
C THR A 48 -6.35 -17.63 -7.28
N CYS A 49 -6.19 -16.77 -6.28
CA CYS A 49 -7.13 -16.60 -5.19
C CYS A 49 -8.24 -15.62 -5.58
N LYS A 50 -9.50 -16.07 -5.54
CA LYS A 50 -10.67 -15.23 -5.88
C LYS A 50 -10.73 -13.92 -5.09
N TYR A 51 -10.57 -13.99 -3.78
CA TYR A 51 -10.65 -12.80 -2.91
C TYR A 51 -9.44 -11.88 -3.04
N CYS A 52 -8.27 -12.41 -3.40
CA CYS A 52 -7.11 -11.59 -3.74
C CYS A 52 -7.37 -10.75 -5.00
N VAL A 53 -7.91 -11.39 -6.04
CA VAL A 53 -8.29 -10.70 -7.30
C VAL A 53 -9.37 -9.64 -7.04
N ILE A 54 -10.36 -9.94 -6.21
CA ILE A 54 -11.39 -8.96 -5.84
C ILE A 54 -10.76 -7.76 -5.12
N LEU A 55 -9.90 -7.99 -4.12
CA LEU A 55 -9.22 -6.93 -3.38
C LEU A 55 -8.43 -6.01 -4.31
N GLU A 56 -7.66 -6.58 -5.22
CA GLU A 56 -6.84 -5.83 -6.18
C GLU A 56 -7.69 -5.01 -7.16
N LYS A 57 -8.79 -5.59 -7.66
CA LYS A 57 -9.67 -4.93 -8.63
C LYS A 57 -10.64 -3.91 -8.03
N THR A 58 -10.87 -3.93 -6.73
CA THR A 58 -11.78 -3.01 -6.04
C THR A 58 -11.01 -2.08 -5.11
N THR A 59 -10.72 -2.51 -3.91
CA THR A 59 -10.11 -1.68 -2.86
C THR A 59 -8.76 -1.10 -3.27
N PHE A 60 -7.89 -1.91 -3.88
CA PHE A 60 -6.56 -1.46 -4.33
C PHE A 60 -6.60 -0.67 -5.66
N SER A 61 -7.75 -0.59 -6.30
CA SER A 61 -7.99 0.28 -7.47
C SER A 61 -8.76 1.55 -7.10
N ASN A 62 -9.16 1.71 -5.84
CA ASN A 62 -9.82 2.90 -5.35
C ASN A 62 -8.82 4.06 -5.23
N LYS A 63 -9.16 5.21 -5.84
CA LYS A 63 -8.28 6.39 -5.89
C LYS A 63 -7.84 6.86 -4.51
N GLN A 64 -8.74 6.95 -3.55
CA GLN A 64 -8.45 7.42 -2.19
C GLN A 64 -7.52 6.45 -1.45
N VAL A 65 -7.68 5.14 -1.66
CA VAL A 65 -6.78 4.10 -1.12
C VAL A 65 -5.37 4.25 -1.71
N ILE A 66 -5.28 4.38 -3.04
CA ILE A 66 -4.00 4.53 -3.76
C ILE A 66 -3.26 5.79 -3.28
N GLU A 67 -3.94 6.94 -3.25
CA GLU A 67 -3.36 8.21 -2.77
C GLU A 67 -2.86 8.10 -1.32
N GLY A 68 -3.67 7.52 -0.43
CA GLY A 68 -3.31 7.33 0.98
C GLY A 68 -2.11 6.42 1.16
N LEU A 69 -2.07 5.29 0.45
CA LEU A 69 -0.95 4.35 0.50
C LEU A 69 0.34 4.97 -0.05
N ASN A 70 0.29 5.57 -1.24
CA ASN A 70 1.48 6.15 -1.87
C ASN A 70 2.06 7.31 -1.06
N LYS A 71 1.22 8.06 -0.35
CA LYS A 71 1.64 9.20 0.46
C LYS A 71 2.21 8.79 1.82
N ASP A 72 1.51 7.93 2.54
CA ASP A 72 1.73 7.75 3.98
C ASP A 72 2.31 6.37 4.35
N PHE A 73 2.39 5.42 3.42
CA PHE A 73 2.85 4.05 3.66
C PHE A 73 3.95 3.62 2.69
N ILE A 74 4.65 2.57 3.06
CA ILE A 74 5.43 1.74 2.13
C ILE A 74 4.61 0.48 1.89
N SER A 75 4.32 0.17 0.62
CA SER A 75 3.45 -0.95 0.26
C SER A 75 4.27 -2.10 -0.31
N ILE A 76 4.08 -3.29 0.26
CA ILE A 76 4.75 -4.53 -0.12
C ILE A 76 3.68 -5.58 -0.39
N ILE A 77 3.80 -6.31 -1.49
CA ILE A 77 2.98 -7.48 -1.77
C ILE A 77 3.87 -8.69 -2.02
N SER A 78 3.47 -9.84 -1.49
CA SER A 78 4.15 -11.12 -1.63
C SER A 78 3.17 -12.14 -2.19
N TYR A 79 3.50 -12.75 -3.32
CA TYR A 79 2.67 -13.76 -3.97
C TYR A 79 3.21 -15.16 -3.68
N SER A 80 2.40 -15.98 -2.99
CA SER A 80 2.77 -17.34 -2.64
C SER A 80 2.95 -18.26 -3.84
N ASP A 81 2.27 -17.98 -4.95
CA ASP A 81 2.39 -18.72 -6.21
C ASP A 81 3.56 -18.26 -7.09
N GLU A 82 4.26 -17.19 -6.70
CA GLU A 82 5.56 -16.77 -7.27
C GLU A 82 6.74 -17.11 -6.36
N ASN A 83 6.51 -17.80 -5.23
CA ASN A 83 7.51 -18.10 -4.20
C ASN A 83 8.20 -16.85 -3.62
N ASP A 84 7.47 -15.75 -3.56
CA ASP A 84 7.96 -14.52 -2.93
C ASP A 84 8.23 -14.75 -1.44
N TYR A 85 9.29 -14.10 -0.94
CA TYR A 85 9.64 -14.20 0.46
C TYR A 85 8.56 -13.59 1.36
N THR A 86 8.10 -14.37 2.31
CA THR A 86 7.20 -13.95 3.40
C THR A 86 7.84 -14.34 4.74
N PRO A 87 8.06 -13.38 5.66
CA PRO A 87 8.51 -13.73 7.01
C PRO A 87 7.59 -14.75 7.68
N ARG A 88 8.17 -15.73 8.34
CA ARG A 88 7.42 -16.83 8.95
C ARG A 88 6.38 -16.35 9.96
N GLU A 89 6.70 -15.32 10.72
CA GLU A 89 5.82 -14.70 11.72
C GLU A 89 4.61 -14.00 11.12
N LEU A 90 4.70 -13.57 9.85
CA LEU A 90 3.61 -12.92 9.12
C LEU A 90 2.78 -13.90 8.29
N TRP A 91 3.26 -15.13 8.13
CA TRP A 91 2.54 -16.15 7.39
C TRP A 91 1.24 -16.55 8.09
N ARG A 92 0.15 -16.65 7.35
CA ARG A 92 -1.15 -17.15 7.81
C ARG A 92 -1.73 -18.13 6.77
N PRO A 93 -2.48 -19.15 7.20
CA PRO A 93 -3.17 -20.07 6.28
C PRO A 93 -4.38 -19.34 5.68
N GLY A 94 -4.22 -18.71 4.55
CA GLY A 94 -5.28 -18.00 3.85
C GLY A 94 -4.81 -16.73 3.20
N THR A 95 -5.43 -16.42 2.07
CA THR A 95 -5.14 -15.23 1.28
C THR A 95 -6.43 -14.53 0.87
N PRO A 96 -6.44 -13.21 0.72
CA PRO A 96 -5.36 -12.30 1.10
C PRO A 96 -5.25 -12.14 2.62
N THR A 97 -4.02 -11.99 3.13
CA THR A 97 -3.73 -11.58 4.51
C THR A 97 -3.06 -10.23 4.48
N ILE A 98 -3.61 -9.25 5.18
CA ILE A 98 -3.19 -7.86 5.11
C ILE A 98 -2.65 -7.43 6.48
N TRP A 99 -1.38 -7.05 6.53
CA TRP A 99 -0.71 -6.59 7.72
C TRP A 99 -0.39 -5.11 7.65
N PHE A 100 -0.48 -4.44 8.79
CA PHE A 100 0.12 -3.13 9.03
C PHE A 100 1.30 -3.31 9.98
N LEU A 101 2.48 -2.87 9.53
CA LEU A 101 3.73 -3.07 10.26
C LEU A 101 4.36 -1.72 10.63
N LEU A 102 5.14 -1.75 11.69
CA LEU A 102 6.11 -0.70 11.99
C LEU A 102 7.25 -0.73 10.94
N PRO A 103 8.05 0.34 10.81
CA PRO A 103 9.18 0.36 9.86
C PRO A 103 10.23 -0.75 10.06
N ASP A 104 10.29 -1.34 11.24
CA ASP A 104 11.17 -2.48 11.55
C ASP A 104 10.57 -3.85 11.19
N GLY A 105 9.36 -3.88 10.63
CA GLY A 105 8.66 -5.09 10.22
C GLY A 105 7.79 -5.73 11.31
N ASN A 106 7.76 -5.18 12.52
CA ASN A 106 6.92 -5.70 13.59
C ASN A 106 5.44 -5.35 13.37
N PRO A 107 4.50 -6.30 13.56
CA PRO A 107 3.07 -6.04 13.43
C PRO A 107 2.57 -4.95 14.39
N MET A 108 1.75 -4.04 13.87
CA MET A 108 1.04 -3.05 14.69
C MET A 108 -0.26 -3.61 15.26
N TYR A 109 -0.92 -4.48 14.49
CA TYR A 109 -2.22 -5.08 14.80
C TYR A 109 -2.28 -6.53 14.32
N GLN A 110 -3.38 -7.22 14.67
CA GLN A 110 -3.72 -8.47 14.00
C GLN A 110 -4.04 -8.20 12.53
N PRO A 111 -3.79 -9.17 11.63
CA PRO A 111 -4.01 -8.97 10.20
C PRO A 111 -5.50 -8.88 9.87
N LEU A 112 -5.81 -8.14 8.82
CA LEU A 112 -7.10 -8.21 8.15
C LEU A 112 -7.07 -9.39 7.18
N MET A 113 -8.17 -10.12 7.09
CA MET A 113 -8.28 -11.30 6.24
C MET A 113 -9.35 -11.09 5.17
N GLY A 114 -9.08 -11.55 3.96
CA GLY A 114 -10.04 -11.53 2.86
C GLY A 114 -10.10 -10.19 2.10
N ALA A 115 -11.07 -10.07 1.21
CA ALA A 115 -11.28 -8.89 0.38
C ALA A 115 -11.98 -7.78 1.17
N VAL A 116 -11.22 -7.09 2.01
CA VAL A 116 -11.72 -5.95 2.79
C VAL A 116 -12.24 -4.87 1.85
N GLY A 117 -13.44 -4.36 2.13
CA GLY A 117 -14.09 -3.33 1.31
C GLY A 117 -13.39 -1.96 1.39
N GLU A 118 -13.66 -1.12 0.40
CA GLU A 118 -12.99 0.18 0.24
C GLU A 118 -13.12 1.08 1.47
N GLN A 119 -14.33 1.25 2.01
CA GLN A 119 -14.57 2.14 3.14
C GLN A 119 -13.91 1.64 4.43
N ASP A 120 -13.99 0.34 4.70
CA ASP A 120 -13.34 -0.28 5.85
C ASP A 120 -11.82 -0.17 5.75
N PHE A 121 -11.28 -0.31 4.55
CA PHE A 121 -9.86 -0.18 4.30
C PHE A 121 -9.36 1.26 4.47
N ILE A 122 -10.11 2.26 3.97
CA ILE A 122 -9.81 3.67 4.17
C ILE A 122 -9.80 4.01 5.67
N GLN A 123 -10.78 3.50 6.41
CA GLN A 123 -10.84 3.66 7.87
C GLN A 123 -9.63 3.01 8.56
N ALA A 124 -9.23 1.81 8.12
CA ALA A 124 -8.05 1.12 8.65
C ALA A 124 -6.77 1.94 8.40
N LEU A 125 -6.59 2.52 7.22
CA LEU A 125 -5.45 3.39 6.92
C LEU A 125 -5.38 4.60 7.87
N ASP A 126 -6.51 5.24 8.14
CA ASP A 126 -6.59 6.38 9.05
C ASP A 126 -6.23 5.99 10.50
N ILE A 127 -6.76 4.86 10.98
CA ILE A 127 -6.44 4.31 12.31
C ILE A 127 -4.95 4.00 12.45
N VAL A 128 -4.38 3.30 11.48
CA VAL A 128 -2.96 2.93 11.48
C VAL A 128 -2.06 4.16 11.45
N LYS A 129 -2.38 5.14 10.61
CA LYS A 129 -1.64 6.40 10.52
C LYS A 129 -1.63 7.16 11.85
N LYS A 130 -2.77 7.31 12.50
CA LYS A 130 -2.90 7.97 13.81
C LYS A 130 -2.10 7.24 14.89
N GLU A 131 -2.20 5.91 14.93
CA GLU A 131 -1.45 5.12 15.89
C GLU A 131 0.05 5.19 15.66
N PHE A 132 0.48 5.14 14.40
CA PHE A 132 1.89 5.29 14.06
C PHE A 132 2.46 6.64 14.52
N GLN A 133 1.73 7.73 14.29
CA GLN A 133 2.11 9.07 14.78
C GLN A 133 2.20 9.11 16.30
N ARG A 134 1.26 8.47 17.02
CA ARG A 134 1.27 8.38 18.48
C ARG A 134 2.51 7.65 19.01
N VAL A 135 2.87 6.54 18.38
CA VAL A 135 4.06 5.75 18.75
C VAL A 135 5.34 6.54 18.50
N ASN A 136 5.46 7.19 17.35
CA ASN A 136 6.63 8.01 17.02
C ASN A 136 6.81 9.19 17.99
N ASN A 137 5.74 9.89 18.34
CA ASN A 137 5.80 11.01 19.28
C ASN A 137 6.27 10.58 20.68
N LYS A 138 5.95 9.35 21.11
CA LYS A 138 6.45 8.79 22.37
C LYS A 138 7.93 8.43 22.33
N ARG A 139 8.45 7.99 21.16
CA ARG A 139 9.87 7.65 21.00
C ARG A 139 10.77 8.88 21.02
N VAL A 140 10.32 10.00 20.46
CA VAL A 140 11.08 11.27 20.42
C VAL A 140 11.16 11.94 21.80
N LYS A 141 10.21 11.67 22.72
CA LYS A 141 10.19 12.27 24.07
C LYS A 141 11.00 11.50 25.14
N LYS A 142 11.63 10.39 24.76
CA LYS A 142 12.56 9.63 25.60
C LYS A 142 14.01 9.93 25.22
#